data_c3c3443ebcbe1796810e63387fbb433a
#
_entry.id   c3c3443ebcbe1796810e63387fbb433a
#
_cell.length_a   1.000
_cell.length_b   1.000
_cell.length_c   1.000
_cell.angle_alpha   90.00
_cell.angle_beta   90.00
_cell.angle_gamma   90.00
#
_symmetry.space_group_name_H-M   'P 1'
#
loop_
_entity.id
_entity.type
_entity.pdbx_description
1 polymer ?
#
loop_
_entity_poly.entity_id
_entity_poly.type
_entity_poly.pdbx_seq_one_letter_code
_entity_poly.pdbx_strand_id
1 'polypeptide(L)'
;LVSAKTETVGINRITVVVDADELNIEQITKQLNKLIPVLKVVRLDEETTIARAIMLVKVSADSSNRPQIVDAANIFRARVVDVAPDSVVIEATGTPGKLRALLDVMEPFGIRELIESGQIALNRGPKTMAPVKN
;
A
#
# COMPACT_ATOMS: atom_id res chain seq x y z
N LEU A 1 5.12 7.67 -3.50
CA LEU A 1 6.23 7.90 -2.57
C LEU A 1 5.77 7.66 -1.14
N VAL A 2 6.38 6.71 -0.45
CA VAL A 2 6.07 6.44 0.95
C VAL A 2 7.37 6.25 1.74
N SER A 3 7.39 6.79 2.97
CA SER A 3 8.50 6.64 3.89
C SER A 3 8.05 5.78 5.08
N ALA A 4 8.85 4.79 5.44
CA ALA A 4 8.52 3.87 6.52
C ALA A 4 9.77 3.54 7.35
N LYS A 5 9.54 3.20 8.62
CA LYS A 5 10.61 2.79 9.53
C LYS A 5 11.16 1.42 9.13
N THR A 6 12.44 1.21 9.42
CA THR A 6 13.09 -0.07 9.20
C THR A 6 13.53 -0.68 10.53
N GLU A 7 14.16 -1.87 10.45
CA GLU A 7 14.72 -2.55 11.61
C GLU A 7 15.90 -1.80 12.25
N THR A 8 16.47 -0.84 11.53
CA THR A 8 17.59 -0.03 12.03
C THR A 8 17.08 1.34 12.45
N VAL A 9 17.29 1.70 13.72
CA VAL A 9 16.88 3.00 14.25
C VAL A 9 17.57 4.12 13.48
N GLY A 10 16.80 5.11 13.05
CA GLY A 10 17.31 6.25 12.29
C GLY A 10 17.39 6.03 10.79
N ILE A 11 17.12 4.83 10.32
CA ILE A 11 17.11 4.50 8.90
C ILE A 11 15.66 4.31 8.44
N ASN A 12 15.24 5.10 7.49
CA ASN A 12 13.92 4.95 6.86
C ASN A 12 14.08 4.41 5.45
N ARG A 13 13.09 3.66 5.01
CA ARG A 13 12.98 3.21 3.64
C ARG A 13 11.94 4.04 2.92
N ILE A 14 12.31 4.56 1.77
CA ILE A 14 11.39 5.29 0.89
C ILE A 14 11.12 4.40 -0.31
N THR A 15 9.85 4.13 -0.58
CA THR A 15 9.42 3.37 -1.75
C THR A 15 8.88 4.32 -2.80
N VAL A 16 9.42 4.24 -4.00
CA VAL A 16 9.01 5.05 -5.14
C VAL A 16 8.54 4.11 -6.23
N VAL A 17 7.32 4.30 -6.70
CA VAL A 17 6.77 3.55 -7.83
C VAL A 17 6.91 4.42 -9.07
N VAL A 18 7.57 3.89 -10.10
CA VAL A 18 7.76 4.59 -11.36
C VAL A 18 7.32 3.70 -12.51
N ASP A 19 6.73 4.31 -13.52
CA ASP A 19 6.41 3.65 -14.78
C ASP A 19 7.37 4.22 -15.84
N ALA A 20 8.50 3.52 -16.03
CA ALA A 20 9.58 3.97 -16.89
C ALA A 20 10.28 2.79 -17.56
N ASP A 21 10.93 3.03 -18.70
CA ASP A 21 11.73 2.02 -19.36
C ASP A 21 13.08 1.80 -18.65
N GLU A 22 13.82 0.78 -19.08
CA GLU A 22 15.09 0.38 -18.45
C GLU A 22 16.11 1.52 -18.39
N LEU A 23 16.23 2.28 -19.47
CA LEU A 23 17.21 3.38 -19.55
C LEU A 23 16.87 4.48 -18.52
N ASN A 24 15.59 4.84 -18.45
CA ASN A 24 15.13 5.85 -17.51
C ASN A 24 15.26 5.38 -16.05
N ILE A 25 15.04 4.09 -15.79
CA ILE A 25 15.22 3.50 -14.46
C ILE A 25 16.67 3.60 -14.02
N GLU A 26 17.62 3.30 -14.91
CA GLU A 26 19.04 3.43 -14.62
C GLU A 26 19.42 4.88 -14.28
N GLN A 27 18.92 5.84 -15.03
CA GLN A 27 19.18 7.25 -14.79
C GLN A 27 18.59 7.71 -13.46
N ILE A 28 17.35 7.32 -13.17
CA ILE A 28 16.69 7.64 -11.90
C ILE A 28 17.50 7.07 -10.74
N THR A 29 17.93 5.82 -10.84
CA THR A 29 18.74 5.16 -9.81
C THR A 29 20.05 5.90 -9.55
N LYS A 30 20.74 6.29 -10.62
CA LYS A 30 21.99 7.05 -10.50
C LYS A 30 21.78 8.42 -9.83
N GLN A 31 20.71 9.12 -10.19
CA GLN A 31 20.40 10.43 -9.63
C GLN A 31 20.05 10.31 -8.13
N LEU A 32 19.27 9.31 -7.76
CA LEU A 32 18.92 9.07 -6.35
C LEU A 32 20.15 8.74 -5.51
N ASN A 33 21.09 7.97 -6.04
CA ASN A 33 22.31 7.62 -5.33
C ASN A 33 23.23 8.83 -5.06
N LYS A 34 23.07 9.89 -5.81
CA LYS A 34 23.84 11.13 -5.62
C LYS A 34 23.30 12.02 -4.52
N LEU A 35 22.07 11.77 -4.06
CA LEU A 35 21.46 12.58 -3.01
C LEU A 35 22.06 12.23 -1.65
N ILE A 36 22.37 13.25 -0.88
CA ILE A 36 22.71 13.09 0.53
C ILE A 36 21.45 13.40 1.31
N PRO A 37 20.94 12.51 2.16
CA PRO A 37 21.58 11.37 2.83
C PRO A 37 21.13 9.98 2.32
N VAL A 38 21.06 9.74 1.04
CA VAL A 38 20.70 8.42 0.51
C VAL A 38 21.86 7.45 0.72
N LEU A 39 21.60 6.35 1.43
CA LEU A 39 22.59 5.34 1.75
C LEU A 39 22.64 4.21 0.72
N LYS A 40 21.49 3.85 0.16
CA LYS A 40 21.40 2.74 -0.79
C LYS A 40 20.10 2.86 -1.59
N VAL A 41 20.19 2.54 -2.88
CA VAL A 41 19.04 2.46 -3.78
C VAL A 41 19.02 1.05 -4.37
N VAL A 42 17.86 0.40 -4.31
CA VAL A 42 17.66 -0.95 -4.87
C VAL A 42 16.40 -0.93 -5.73
N ARG A 43 16.50 -1.51 -6.91
CA ARG A 43 15.35 -1.77 -7.76
C ARG A 43 14.67 -3.05 -7.30
N LEU A 44 13.33 -3.01 -7.20
CA LEU A 44 12.53 -4.17 -6.86
C LEU A 44 11.71 -4.60 -8.08
N ASP A 45 11.74 -5.88 -8.39
CA ASP A 45 10.96 -6.47 -9.47
C ASP A 45 9.62 -6.98 -8.93
N GLU A 46 8.52 -6.76 -9.66
CA GLU A 46 7.19 -7.18 -9.21
C GLU A 46 7.10 -8.65 -8.82
N GLU A 47 7.72 -9.53 -9.63
CA GLU A 47 7.63 -10.98 -9.44
C GLU A 47 8.30 -11.47 -8.16
N THR A 48 9.33 -10.77 -7.70
CA THR A 48 10.15 -11.17 -6.55
C THR A 48 9.90 -10.29 -5.33
N THR A 49 8.87 -9.45 -5.36
CA THR A 49 8.62 -8.45 -4.34
C THR A 49 7.26 -8.67 -3.68
N ILE A 50 7.22 -8.46 -2.38
CA ILE A 50 5.96 -8.33 -1.64
C ILE A 50 5.74 -6.84 -1.43
N ALA A 51 4.62 -6.31 -1.94
CA ALA A 51 4.25 -4.91 -1.81
C ALA A 51 2.83 -4.80 -1.31
N ARG A 52 2.60 -3.88 -0.38
CA ARG A 52 1.27 -3.67 0.22
C ARG A 52 1.04 -2.19 0.47
N ALA A 53 -0.22 -1.80 0.33
CA ALA A 53 -0.71 -0.50 0.76
C ALA A 53 -1.84 -0.70 1.76
N ILE A 54 -2.16 0.33 2.53
CA ILE A 54 -3.31 0.32 3.42
C ILE A 54 -4.32 1.36 2.93
N MET A 55 -5.60 1.04 3.06
CA MET A 55 -6.70 1.90 2.65
C MET A 55 -7.73 1.99 3.76
N LEU A 56 -8.21 3.21 4.00
CA LEU A 56 -9.38 3.45 4.85
C LEU A 56 -10.45 4.07 3.97
N VAL A 57 -11.62 3.47 3.95
CA VAL A 57 -12.73 3.97 3.14
C VAL A 57 -14.00 4.07 3.97
N LYS A 58 -14.64 5.23 3.92
CA LYS A 58 -15.93 5.47 4.57
C LYS A 58 -17.03 5.30 3.55
N VAL A 59 -17.95 4.38 3.83
CA VAL A 59 -19.02 3.98 2.92
C VAL A 59 -20.36 4.32 3.56
N SER A 60 -21.29 4.86 2.77
CA SER A 60 -22.67 5.08 3.22
C SER A 60 -23.32 3.75 3.54
N ALA A 61 -23.91 3.64 4.71
CA ALA A 61 -24.55 2.40 5.17
C ALA A 61 -25.70 2.73 6.12
N ASP A 62 -26.80 2.05 5.96
CA ASP A 62 -27.92 2.08 6.89
C ASP A 62 -28.19 0.65 7.40
N SER A 63 -29.22 0.47 8.21
CA SER A 63 -29.54 -0.86 8.75
C SER A 63 -29.92 -1.88 7.68
N SER A 64 -30.39 -1.41 6.51
CA SER A 64 -30.85 -2.32 5.45
C SER A 64 -29.69 -2.85 4.59
N ASN A 65 -28.65 -2.06 4.34
CA ASN A 65 -27.54 -2.48 3.47
C ASN A 65 -26.24 -2.77 4.21
N ARG A 66 -26.17 -2.47 5.51
CA ARG A 66 -24.95 -2.73 6.31
C ARG A 66 -24.51 -4.20 6.25
N PRO A 67 -25.38 -5.20 6.37
CA PRO A 67 -24.94 -6.60 6.26
C PRO A 67 -24.29 -6.92 4.93
N GLN A 68 -24.76 -6.36 3.83
CA GLN A 68 -24.16 -6.58 2.50
C GLN A 68 -22.77 -6.00 2.43
N ILE A 69 -22.59 -4.80 2.99
CA ILE A 69 -21.29 -4.14 3.00
C ILE A 69 -20.28 -4.92 3.84
N VAL A 70 -20.71 -5.41 5.02
CA VAL A 70 -19.86 -6.23 5.89
C VAL A 70 -19.47 -7.53 5.20
N ASP A 71 -20.42 -8.20 4.55
CA ASP A 71 -20.14 -9.44 3.82
C ASP A 71 -19.13 -9.21 2.68
N ALA A 72 -19.30 -8.14 1.93
CA ALA A 72 -18.36 -7.79 0.87
C ALA A 72 -16.96 -7.49 1.42
N ALA A 73 -16.87 -6.75 2.52
CA ALA A 73 -15.60 -6.46 3.18
C ALA A 73 -14.91 -7.78 3.60
N ASN A 74 -15.65 -8.73 4.14
CA ASN A 74 -15.10 -10.02 4.57
C ASN A 74 -14.53 -10.83 3.41
N ILE A 75 -15.16 -10.77 2.23
CA ILE A 75 -14.65 -11.45 1.03
C ILE A 75 -13.24 -10.96 0.68
N PHE A 76 -12.98 -9.69 0.84
CA PHE A 76 -11.66 -9.10 0.58
C PHE A 76 -10.72 -9.18 1.79
N ARG A 77 -11.13 -9.84 2.87
CA ARG A 77 -10.38 -9.91 4.13
C ARG A 77 -10.09 -8.51 4.69
N ALA A 78 -11.00 -7.60 4.43
CA ALA A 78 -10.98 -6.26 5.01
C ALA A 78 -11.73 -6.27 6.34
N ARG A 79 -11.60 -5.20 7.10
CA ARG A 79 -12.18 -5.10 8.44
C ARG A 79 -13.04 -3.86 8.56
N VAL A 80 -14.20 -3.99 9.17
CA VAL A 80 -14.99 -2.84 9.58
C VAL A 80 -14.43 -2.35 10.91
N VAL A 81 -13.91 -1.12 10.93
CA VAL A 81 -13.23 -0.55 12.10
C VAL A 81 -14.06 0.53 12.79
N ASP A 82 -15.12 1.00 12.15
CA ASP A 82 -16.04 1.95 12.75
C ASP A 82 -17.44 1.76 12.15
N VAL A 83 -18.46 1.87 12.98
CA VAL A 83 -19.87 1.77 12.59
C VAL A 83 -20.62 2.97 13.16
N ALA A 84 -21.29 3.71 12.30
CA ALA A 84 -22.19 4.79 12.67
C ALA A 84 -23.59 4.48 12.10
N PRO A 85 -24.63 5.21 12.51
CA PRO A 85 -25.99 4.95 12.00
C PRO A 85 -26.12 5.03 10.48
N ASP A 86 -25.31 5.86 9.83
CA ASP A 86 -25.40 6.13 8.40
C ASP A 86 -24.12 5.83 7.61
N SER A 87 -23.10 5.27 8.25
CA SER A 87 -21.84 4.96 7.59
C SER A 87 -21.04 3.87 8.29
N VAL A 88 -20.12 3.27 7.58
CA VAL A 88 -19.09 2.38 8.13
C VAL A 88 -17.74 2.78 7.58
N VAL A 89 -16.69 2.52 8.34
CA VAL A 89 -15.31 2.67 7.87
C VAL A 89 -14.68 1.29 7.72
N ILE A 90 -14.12 1.04 6.57
CA ILE A 90 -13.48 -0.23 6.23
C ILE A 90 -11.97 0.02 6.11
N GLU A 91 -11.20 -0.85 6.77
CA GLU A 91 -9.74 -0.89 6.67
C GLU A 91 -9.35 -2.08 5.82
N ALA A 92 -8.54 -1.85 4.79
CA ALA A 92 -8.06 -2.91 3.92
C ALA A 92 -6.58 -2.75 3.64
N THR A 93 -5.88 -3.88 3.56
CA THR A 93 -4.49 -3.91 3.12
C THR A 93 -4.38 -4.86 1.94
N GLY A 94 -3.49 -4.56 1.02
CA GLY A 94 -3.28 -5.43 -0.12
C GLY A 94 -2.51 -4.77 -1.24
N THR A 95 -2.50 -5.45 -2.38
CA THR A 95 -1.97 -4.94 -3.62
C THR A 95 -2.90 -3.86 -4.18
N PRO A 96 -2.42 -2.99 -5.06
CA PRO A 96 -3.29 -1.99 -5.69
C PRO A 96 -4.51 -2.60 -6.39
N GLY A 97 -4.33 -3.75 -7.05
CA GLY A 97 -5.44 -4.43 -7.72
C GLY A 97 -6.52 -4.90 -6.76
N LYS A 98 -6.13 -5.46 -5.62
CA LYS A 98 -7.07 -5.87 -4.58
C LYS A 98 -7.85 -4.68 -4.01
N LEU A 99 -7.15 -3.60 -3.70
CA LEU A 99 -7.78 -2.40 -3.13
C LEU A 99 -8.74 -1.77 -4.14
N ARG A 100 -8.37 -1.75 -5.42
CA ARG A 100 -9.23 -1.26 -6.48
C ARG A 100 -10.48 -2.10 -6.61
N ALA A 101 -10.35 -3.43 -6.56
CA ALA A 101 -11.50 -4.34 -6.62
C ALA A 101 -12.47 -4.11 -5.46
N LEU A 102 -11.96 -3.89 -4.26
CA LEU A 102 -12.80 -3.57 -3.10
C LEU A 102 -13.53 -2.24 -3.32
N LEU A 103 -12.86 -1.21 -3.80
CA LEU A 103 -13.48 0.08 -4.10
C LEU A 103 -14.59 -0.06 -5.12
N ASP A 104 -14.36 -0.85 -6.18
CA ASP A 104 -15.38 -1.08 -7.21
C ASP A 104 -16.63 -1.74 -6.64
N VAL A 105 -16.48 -2.64 -5.68
CA VAL A 105 -17.60 -3.27 -4.99
C VAL A 105 -18.34 -2.29 -4.08
N MET A 106 -17.62 -1.37 -3.43
CA MET A 106 -18.21 -0.40 -2.50
C MET A 106 -18.83 0.81 -3.19
N GLU A 107 -18.42 1.12 -4.41
CA GLU A 107 -18.89 2.29 -5.16
C GLU A 107 -20.43 2.42 -5.21
N PRO A 108 -21.19 1.34 -5.51
CA PRO A 108 -22.66 1.43 -5.55
C PRO A 108 -23.31 1.83 -4.24
N PHE A 109 -22.67 1.58 -3.10
CA PHE A 109 -23.21 1.97 -1.79
C PHE A 109 -22.98 3.43 -1.47
N GLY A 110 -22.00 4.05 -2.12
CA GLY A 110 -21.61 5.45 -1.92
C GLY A 110 -20.37 5.59 -1.06
N ILE A 111 -19.27 5.97 -1.69
CA ILE A 111 -18.01 6.26 -1.00
C ILE A 111 -18.04 7.72 -0.55
N ARG A 112 -17.97 7.96 0.76
CA ARG A 112 -17.97 9.30 1.33
C ARG A 112 -16.58 9.90 1.46
N GLU A 113 -15.59 9.06 1.79
CA GLU A 113 -14.22 9.49 1.98
C GLU A 113 -13.30 8.32 1.78
N LEU A 114 -12.14 8.56 1.21
CA LEU A 114 -11.16 7.54 0.91
C LEU A 114 -9.76 8.09 1.16
N ILE A 115 -8.93 7.30 1.83
CA ILE A 115 -7.50 7.56 1.89
C ILE A 115 -6.76 6.24 1.65
N GLU A 116 -5.79 6.29 0.78
CA GLU A 116 -4.95 5.14 0.44
C GLU A 116 -3.49 5.54 0.53
N SER A 117 -2.70 4.74 1.22
CA SER A 117 -1.26 4.98 1.32
C SER A 117 -0.53 4.59 0.04
N GLY A 118 0.71 5.06 -0.11
CA GLY A 118 1.63 4.46 -1.04
C GLY A 118 2.01 3.05 -0.60
N GLN A 119 2.67 2.32 -1.46
CA GLN A 119 3.09 0.94 -1.19
C GLN A 119 4.37 0.90 -0.37
N ILE A 120 4.43 -0.04 0.57
CA ILE A 120 5.68 -0.48 1.16
C ILE A 120 6.02 -1.82 0.54
N ALA A 121 7.32 -2.10 0.38
CA ALA A 121 7.76 -3.27 -0.37
C ALA A 121 9.05 -3.85 0.17
N LEU A 122 9.20 -5.16 0.04
CA LEU A 122 10.47 -5.85 0.30
C LEU A 122 10.57 -7.10 -0.57
N ASN A 123 11.78 -7.61 -0.71
CA ASN A 123 12.02 -8.81 -1.49
C ASN A 123 11.43 -10.05 -0.83
N ARG A 124 10.96 -10.98 -1.64
CA ARG A 124 10.61 -12.33 -1.19
C ARG A 124 11.90 -13.06 -0.80
N GLY A 125 11.76 -14.02 0.09
CA GLY A 125 12.86 -14.90 0.49
C GLY A 125 13.90 -14.19 1.37
N PRO A 126 15.16 -14.68 1.38
CA PRO A 126 16.15 -14.20 2.35
C PRO A 126 16.89 -12.93 1.94
N LYS A 127 16.70 -12.44 0.72
CA LYS A 127 17.39 -11.24 0.25
C LYS A 127 16.90 -9.99 0.96
N THR A 128 17.80 -9.18 1.48
CA THR A 128 17.47 -7.96 2.19
C THR A 128 18.20 -6.75 1.60
N MET A 129 17.75 -5.55 1.92
CA MET A 129 18.46 -4.32 1.58
C MET A 129 19.58 -4.01 2.56
N ALA A 130 19.50 -4.53 3.77
CA ALA A 130 20.50 -4.23 4.78
C ALA A 130 21.88 -4.71 4.31
N PRO A 131 22.95 -3.92 4.48
CA PRO A 131 24.28 -4.39 4.18
C PRO A 131 24.63 -5.57 5.09
N VAL A 132 25.30 -6.58 4.51
CA VAL A 132 25.78 -7.70 5.28
C VAL A 132 26.83 -7.18 6.26
N LYS A 133 26.62 -7.41 7.56
CA LYS A 133 27.62 -7.05 8.57
C LYS A 133 28.74 -8.08 8.53
N ASN A 134 29.94 -7.58 8.33
CA ASN A 134 31.13 -8.38 8.43
C ASN A 134 31.56 -8.50 9.90
#